data_45541c1fc1012c6f0457fe48ea9b0b23
#
_entry.id   45541c1fc1012c6f0457fe48ea9b0b23
#
_cell.length_a   1.000
_cell.length_b   1.000
_cell.length_c   1.000
_cell.angle_alpha   90.00
_cell.angle_beta   90.00
_cell.angle_gamma   90.00
#
_symmetry.space_group_name_H-M   'P 1'
#
loop_
_entity.id
_entity.type
_entity.pdbx_description
1 polymer ?
#
loop_
_entity_poly.entity_id
_entity_poly.type
_entity_poly.pdbx_seq_one_letter_code
_entity_poly.pdbx_strand_id
1 'polypeptide(L)'
;IAKLLYTIMMLTVITLLAGCNSPAKGVYNDSDYNEAVSTAKTTPFGAYPDTIEYTLGKMTSVNNSNMPAMDTYTDNAYTRYIKSVLNVQNVDVFEANDSQYNTNVSMAVSMNRLPDIMVVSSQSELEQLIENGMIEDLTDSYNNCLTDRIKSMYASYGSALMDMVTYDGKIMALPETNITDGPNLVWLRKDWMDILGLSEPRTVDDVVNIVRHFITYDSGNNGVAEDGSSNTVGLVVDTSVAGECGYSSEFLLDIIFASFNAYPKQWIENDDGQIVYGSVTDEAKNALEYINQLYNEKIIDNDFLLRTSTNICELIENGLCGSFFGP
;
A
#
# COMPACT_ATOMS: atom_id res chain seq x y z
N ILE A 1 3.16 -68.72 8.21
CA ILE A 1 2.60 -67.98 7.03
C ILE A 1 2.07 -66.61 7.51
N ALA A 2 1.27 -66.52 8.59
CA ALA A 2 0.71 -65.25 9.06
C ALA A 2 1.77 -64.20 9.51
N LYS A 3 2.87 -64.60 10.14
CA LYS A 3 3.99 -63.72 10.52
C LYS A 3 4.78 -63.21 9.31
N LEU A 4 4.88 -63.99 8.25
CA LEU A 4 5.57 -63.60 7.02
C LEU A 4 4.76 -62.56 6.23
N LEU A 5 3.42 -62.71 6.19
CA LEU A 5 2.52 -61.74 5.58
C LEU A 5 2.56 -60.38 6.33
N TYR A 6 2.66 -60.39 7.66
CA TYR A 6 2.71 -59.17 8.45
C TYR A 6 4.03 -58.38 8.24
N THR A 7 5.14 -59.11 8.05
CA THR A 7 6.44 -58.50 7.78
C THR A 7 6.51 -57.92 6.37
N ILE A 8 5.90 -58.54 5.39
CA ILE A 8 5.83 -58.07 4.01
C ILE A 8 4.88 -56.85 3.93
N MET A 9 3.76 -56.86 4.66
CA MET A 9 2.82 -55.75 4.73
C MET A 9 3.40 -54.52 5.47
N MET A 10 4.26 -54.70 6.48
CA MET A 10 4.99 -53.63 7.14
C MET A 10 6.12 -53.04 6.26
N LEU A 11 6.79 -53.87 5.47
CA LEU A 11 7.83 -53.39 4.54
C LEU A 11 7.22 -52.60 3.36
N THR A 12 6.03 -52.95 2.90
CA THR A 12 5.32 -52.20 1.83
C THR A 12 4.71 -50.91 2.32
N VAL A 13 4.35 -50.79 3.61
CA VAL A 13 3.86 -49.52 4.20
C VAL A 13 5.01 -48.54 4.44
N ILE A 14 6.20 -49.03 4.75
CA ILE A 14 7.40 -48.17 4.92
C ILE A 14 7.89 -47.62 3.58
N THR A 15 7.69 -48.30 2.46
CA THR A 15 8.04 -47.81 1.12
C THR A 15 7.02 -46.84 0.52
N LEU A 16 5.81 -46.71 1.08
CA LEU A 16 4.78 -45.78 0.63
C LEU A 16 4.78 -44.44 1.38
N LEU A 17 5.59 -44.28 2.45
CA LEU A 17 5.76 -43.03 3.20
C LEU A 17 7.01 -42.24 2.81
N ALA A 18 7.79 -42.71 1.83
CA ALA A 18 8.97 -42.01 1.29
C ALA A 18 8.66 -41.22 0.00
N GLY A 19 7.41 -40.80 -0.18
CA GLY A 19 6.96 -40.06 -1.35
C GLY A 19 6.68 -38.60 -1.07
N CYS A 20 7.40 -37.92 -0.14
CA CYS A 20 7.57 -36.49 -0.22
C CYS A 20 8.68 -36.21 -1.24
N ASN A 21 8.29 -35.88 -2.45
CA ASN A 21 9.17 -35.28 -3.44
C ASN A 21 9.69 -33.94 -2.88
N SER A 22 10.74 -33.98 -2.09
CA SER A 22 11.72 -32.90 -2.14
C SER A 22 12.23 -32.87 -3.58
N PRO A 23 12.28 -31.71 -4.25
CA PRO A 23 12.96 -31.63 -5.54
C PRO A 23 14.35 -32.26 -5.36
N ALA A 24 14.68 -33.23 -6.18
CA ALA A 24 15.96 -33.91 -6.11
C ALA A 24 17.03 -32.81 -6.16
N LYS A 25 17.89 -32.71 -5.12
CA LYS A 25 19.09 -31.89 -5.18
C LYS A 25 19.81 -32.30 -6.45
N GLY A 26 19.82 -31.41 -7.45
CA GLY A 26 20.66 -31.60 -8.62
C GLY A 26 22.08 -31.79 -8.09
N VAL A 27 22.73 -32.87 -8.44
CA VAL A 27 24.15 -33.08 -8.13
C VAL A 27 24.90 -32.14 -9.06
N TYR A 28 25.02 -30.88 -8.67
CA TYR A 28 25.92 -29.93 -9.33
C TYR A 28 27.36 -30.33 -8.99
N ASN A 29 28.24 -30.31 -9.98
CA ASN A 29 29.65 -30.23 -9.66
C ASN A 29 29.98 -28.82 -9.17
N ASP A 30 31.08 -28.59 -8.51
CA ASP A 30 31.47 -27.30 -7.91
C ASP A 30 31.46 -26.14 -8.93
N SER A 31 31.79 -26.43 -10.19
CA SER A 31 31.80 -25.43 -11.27
C SER A 31 30.37 -25.00 -11.63
N ASP A 32 29.49 -25.96 -11.84
CA ASP A 32 28.08 -25.70 -12.21
C ASP A 32 27.31 -25.03 -11.07
N TYR A 33 27.65 -25.38 -9.82
CA TYR A 33 27.10 -24.72 -8.64
C TYR A 33 27.49 -23.24 -8.59
N ASN A 34 28.77 -22.93 -8.76
CA ASN A 34 29.26 -21.56 -8.73
C ASN A 34 28.71 -20.72 -9.90
N GLU A 35 28.56 -21.31 -11.08
CA GLU A 35 27.91 -20.68 -12.23
C GLU A 35 26.45 -20.37 -11.95
N ALA A 36 25.70 -21.30 -11.37
CA ALA A 36 24.30 -21.10 -10.99
C ALA A 36 24.16 -19.97 -9.96
N VAL A 37 24.99 -19.92 -8.93
CA VAL A 37 25.02 -18.83 -7.94
C VAL A 37 25.38 -17.50 -8.60
N SER A 38 26.36 -17.47 -9.49
CA SER A 38 26.75 -16.27 -10.22
C SER A 38 25.59 -15.76 -11.08
N THR A 39 24.93 -16.65 -11.80
CA THR A 39 23.75 -16.32 -12.61
C THR A 39 22.63 -15.77 -11.76
N ALA A 40 22.33 -16.40 -10.61
CA ALA A 40 21.31 -15.93 -9.68
C ALA A 40 21.57 -14.48 -9.21
N LYS A 41 22.83 -14.12 -8.99
CA LYS A 41 23.24 -12.78 -8.51
C LYS A 41 23.30 -11.71 -9.60
N THR A 42 23.31 -12.09 -10.86
CA THR A 42 23.61 -11.16 -11.96
C THR A 42 22.56 -11.13 -13.05
N THR A 43 21.42 -11.79 -12.84
CA THR A 43 20.32 -11.80 -13.83
C THR A 43 18.95 -11.61 -13.17
N PRO A 44 18.00 -10.94 -13.84
CA PRO A 44 16.63 -10.92 -13.38
C PRO A 44 16.04 -12.34 -13.27
N PHE A 45 15.37 -12.61 -12.16
CA PHE A 45 14.77 -13.92 -11.87
C PHE A 45 15.73 -15.10 -11.86
N GLY A 46 17.01 -14.85 -11.61
CA GLY A 46 18.00 -15.92 -11.43
C GLY A 46 17.66 -16.76 -10.19
N ALA A 47 17.53 -18.08 -10.37
CA ALA A 47 17.23 -19.00 -9.29
C ALA A 47 18.49 -19.51 -8.62
N TYR A 48 18.51 -19.52 -7.29
CA TYR A 48 19.60 -20.11 -6.54
C TYR A 48 19.54 -21.66 -6.58
N PRO A 49 20.67 -22.34 -6.64
CA PRO A 49 20.69 -23.81 -6.62
C PRO A 49 20.24 -24.39 -5.28
N ASP A 50 20.52 -23.74 -4.18
CA ASP A 50 20.03 -24.06 -2.84
C ASP A 50 19.09 -22.95 -2.33
N THR A 51 18.21 -23.28 -1.40
CA THR A 51 17.32 -22.29 -0.80
C THR A 51 18.13 -21.26 0.00
N ILE A 52 17.99 -20.00 -0.36
CA ILE A 52 18.54 -18.86 0.38
C ILE A 52 17.46 -18.29 1.29
N GLU A 53 17.73 -18.26 2.59
CA GLU A 53 16.92 -17.54 3.56
C GLU A 53 17.46 -16.12 3.71
N TYR A 54 16.55 -15.15 3.74
CA TYR A 54 16.87 -13.76 4.07
C TYR A 54 15.95 -13.24 5.16
N THR A 55 16.46 -12.41 6.03
CA THR A 55 15.70 -11.80 7.12
C THR A 55 15.00 -10.53 6.64
N LEU A 56 13.76 -10.37 7.06
CA LEU A 56 12.90 -9.27 6.63
C LEU A 56 12.26 -8.56 7.82
N GLY A 57 12.39 -7.24 7.88
CA GLY A 57 11.51 -6.39 8.67
C GLY A 57 10.23 -6.16 7.86
N LYS A 58 9.15 -6.86 8.22
CA LYS A 58 7.91 -6.86 7.45
C LYS A 58 7.02 -5.70 7.83
N MET A 59 6.79 -4.79 6.90
CA MET A 59 5.71 -3.82 7.03
C MET A 59 4.37 -4.50 6.71
N THR A 60 3.40 -4.32 7.58
CA THR A 60 2.05 -4.88 7.44
C THR A 60 1.04 -3.73 7.41
N SER A 61 -0.17 -4.02 6.95
CA SER A 61 -1.29 -3.08 7.01
C SER A 61 -2.30 -3.56 8.05
N VAL A 62 -3.01 -2.63 8.67
CA VAL A 62 -4.15 -2.93 9.57
C VAL A 62 -5.29 -3.64 8.82
N ASN A 63 -5.32 -3.52 7.50
CA ASN A 63 -6.44 -3.96 6.66
C ASN A 63 -6.12 -5.26 5.89
N ASN A 64 -5.60 -6.28 6.58
CA ASN A 64 -5.33 -7.59 5.99
C ASN A 64 -6.50 -8.59 6.12
N SER A 65 -7.73 -8.09 6.20
CA SER A 65 -8.94 -8.92 6.32
C SER A 65 -9.16 -9.88 5.14
N ASN A 66 -8.52 -9.62 4.00
CA ASN A 66 -8.64 -10.43 2.77
C ASN A 66 -7.56 -11.52 2.65
N MET A 67 -6.70 -11.72 3.65
CA MET A 67 -5.75 -12.82 3.63
C MET A 67 -6.49 -14.17 3.72
N PRO A 68 -6.24 -15.13 2.82
CA PRO A 68 -6.84 -16.45 2.90
C PRO A 68 -6.61 -17.10 4.26
N ALA A 69 -7.60 -17.81 4.78
CA ALA A 69 -7.63 -18.33 6.15
C ALA A 69 -6.43 -19.23 6.54
N MET A 70 -5.72 -19.80 5.57
CA MET A 70 -4.55 -20.66 5.80
C MET A 70 -3.22 -19.96 5.51
N ASP A 71 -3.26 -18.74 5.01
CA ASP A 71 -2.07 -17.98 4.67
C ASP A 71 -1.57 -17.16 5.88
N THR A 72 -0.27 -16.90 5.89
CA THR A 72 0.42 -16.03 6.84
C THR A 72 1.32 -15.05 6.08
N TYR A 73 1.93 -14.09 6.74
CA TYR A 73 2.89 -13.20 6.08
C TYR A 73 4.11 -13.94 5.53
N THR A 74 4.54 -15.01 6.19
CA THR A 74 5.69 -15.84 5.77
C THR A 74 5.32 -16.98 4.84
N ASP A 75 4.06 -17.42 4.82
CA ASP A 75 3.57 -18.50 3.96
C ASP A 75 2.25 -18.11 3.30
N ASN A 76 2.34 -17.61 2.08
CA ASN A 76 1.21 -17.19 1.25
C ASN A 76 1.53 -17.43 -0.23
N ALA A 77 0.58 -17.13 -1.11
CA ALA A 77 0.74 -17.38 -2.54
C ALA A 77 2.00 -16.71 -3.13
N TYR A 78 2.34 -15.50 -2.67
CA TYR A 78 3.51 -14.76 -3.17
C TYR A 78 4.83 -15.37 -2.66
N THR A 79 4.95 -15.68 -1.38
CA THR A 79 6.16 -16.27 -0.80
C THR A 79 6.41 -17.66 -1.36
N ARG A 80 5.36 -18.48 -1.54
CA ARG A 80 5.44 -19.77 -2.20
C ARG A 80 5.87 -19.66 -3.66
N TYR A 81 5.34 -18.67 -4.40
CA TYR A 81 5.73 -18.43 -5.78
C TYR A 81 7.20 -18.00 -5.88
N ILE A 82 7.64 -17.01 -5.10
CA ILE A 82 9.03 -16.55 -5.06
C ILE A 82 9.99 -17.71 -4.74
N LYS A 83 9.64 -18.52 -3.73
CA LYS A 83 10.42 -19.72 -3.40
C LYS A 83 10.49 -20.71 -4.56
N SER A 84 9.40 -20.91 -5.27
CA SER A 84 9.36 -21.86 -6.40
C SER A 84 10.18 -21.38 -7.61
N VAL A 85 10.25 -20.06 -7.84
CA VAL A 85 10.91 -19.48 -9.02
C VAL A 85 12.37 -19.15 -8.74
N LEU A 86 12.68 -18.56 -7.57
CA LEU A 86 14.01 -18.03 -7.24
C LEU A 86 14.76 -18.87 -6.22
N ASN A 87 14.09 -19.81 -5.57
CA ASN A 87 14.58 -20.60 -4.45
C ASN A 87 15.07 -19.73 -3.28
N VAL A 88 14.33 -18.63 -2.99
CA VAL A 88 14.57 -17.75 -1.84
C VAL A 88 13.37 -17.78 -0.89
N GLN A 89 13.60 -17.59 0.39
CA GLN A 89 12.58 -17.61 1.43
C GLN A 89 12.83 -16.51 2.45
N ASN A 90 11.78 -15.72 2.75
CA ASN A 90 11.85 -14.74 3.83
C ASN A 90 11.71 -15.38 5.21
N VAL A 91 12.41 -14.81 6.16
CA VAL A 91 12.28 -15.06 7.60
C VAL A 91 11.96 -13.71 8.24
N ASP A 92 10.71 -13.47 8.60
CA ASP A 92 10.28 -12.19 9.15
C ASP A 92 10.76 -12.09 10.61
N VAL A 93 11.66 -11.15 10.88
CA VAL A 93 12.22 -10.92 12.23
C VAL A 93 11.33 -10.03 13.06
N PHE A 94 10.51 -9.22 12.41
CA PHE A 94 9.37 -8.53 12.99
C PHE A 94 8.31 -8.25 11.91
N GLU A 95 7.06 -8.22 12.36
CA GLU A 95 5.89 -7.85 11.56
C GLU A 95 5.17 -6.73 12.31
N ALA A 96 5.00 -5.57 11.68
CA ALA A 96 4.36 -4.42 12.31
C ALA A 96 3.80 -3.46 11.27
N ASN A 97 2.84 -2.63 11.68
CA ASN A 97 2.27 -1.58 10.86
C ASN A 97 2.70 -0.19 11.34
N ASP A 98 2.64 0.78 10.46
CA ASP A 98 2.75 2.22 10.69
C ASP A 98 3.82 2.62 11.75
N SER A 99 3.41 3.32 12.80
CA SER A 99 4.30 3.82 13.85
C SER A 99 5.04 2.72 14.62
N GLN A 100 4.43 1.55 14.76
CA GLN A 100 5.09 0.41 15.40
C GLN A 100 6.21 -0.14 14.52
N TYR A 101 6.04 -0.13 13.20
CA TYR A 101 7.08 -0.53 12.26
C TYR A 101 8.31 0.39 12.39
N ASN A 102 8.11 1.70 12.35
CA ASN A 102 9.18 2.69 12.51
C ASN A 102 9.91 2.53 13.86
N THR A 103 9.17 2.22 14.92
CA THR A 103 9.75 1.92 16.24
C THR A 103 10.67 0.69 16.18
N ASN A 104 10.23 -0.39 15.51
CA ASN A 104 11.03 -1.62 15.37
C ASN A 104 12.29 -1.38 14.51
N VAL A 105 12.19 -0.58 13.44
CA VAL A 105 13.35 -0.17 12.62
C VAL A 105 14.36 0.61 13.48
N SER A 106 13.90 1.63 14.22
CA SER A 106 14.77 2.43 15.09
C SER A 106 15.45 1.57 16.17
N MET A 107 14.76 0.58 16.72
CA MET A 107 15.36 -0.38 17.65
C MET A 107 16.41 -1.26 16.98
N ALA A 108 16.15 -1.79 15.78
CA ALA A 108 17.09 -2.61 15.02
C ALA A 108 18.38 -1.82 14.70
N VAL A 109 18.25 -0.57 14.28
CA VAL A 109 19.37 0.36 14.04
C VAL A 109 20.15 0.59 15.33
N SER A 110 19.48 0.95 16.43
CA SER A 110 20.13 1.23 17.73
C SER A 110 20.89 0.03 18.30
N MET A 111 20.40 -1.18 18.04
CA MET A 111 21.03 -2.43 18.48
C MET A 111 22.09 -2.95 17.51
N ASN A 112 22.27 -2.29 16.38
CA ASN A 112 23.10 -2.78 15.25
C ASN A 112 22.72 -4.23 14.85
N ARG A 113 21.43 -4.50 14.75
CA ARG A 113 20.85 -5.80 14.38
C ARG A 113 19.79 -5.59 13.30
N LEU A 114 20.25 -5.20 12.13
CA LEU A 114 19.38 -5.01 10.98
C LEU A 114 18.95 -6.35 10.39
N PRO A 115 17.69 -6.47 9.92
CA PRO A 115 17.34 -7.52 8.96
C PRO A 115 18.07 -7.27 7.63
N ASP A 116 18.16 -8.29 6.78
CA ASP A 116 18.76 -8.16 5.45
C ASP A 116 17.96 -7.18 4.57
N ILE A 117 16.65 -7.11 4.77
CA ILE A 117 15.76 -6.17 4.07
C ILE A 117 14.83 -5.50 5.07
N MET A 118 14.72 -4.19 4.96
CA MET A 118 13.74 -3.38 5.71
C MET A 118 13.38 -2.12 4.91
N VAL A 119 12.29 -1.46 5.30
CA VAL A 119 11.89 -0.15 4.78
C VAL A 119 12.31 0.93 5.77
N VAL A 120 12.81 2.05 5.29
CA VAL A 120 13.03 3.27 6.07
C VAL A 120 12.11 4.36 5.56
N SER A 121 11.55 5.17 6.45
CA SER A 121 10.50 6.15 6.12
C SER A 121 11.02 7.56 5.98
N SER A 122 12.32 7.81 6.21
CA SER A 122 12.88 9.14 6.08
C SER A 122 14.27 9.11 5.45
N GLN A 123 14.59 10.19 4.73
CA GLN A 123 15.92 10.36 4.13
C GLN A 123 17.01 10.49 5.20
N SER A 124 16.70 11.10 6.34
CA SER A 124 17.66 11.22 7.45
C SER A 124 18.03 9.86 8.06
N GLU A 125 17.10 8.91 8.12
CA GLU A 125 17.40 7.52 8.53
C GLU A 125 18.30 6.82 7.50
N LEU A 126 18.00 6.99 6.21
CA LEU A 126 18.85 6.45 5.15
C LEU A 126 20.27 6.99 5.23
N GLU A 127 20.43 8.31 5.37
CA GLU A 127 21.74 8.97 5.52
C GLU A 127 22.50 8.45 6.74
N GLN A 128 21.85 8.29 7.87
CA GLN A 128 22.46 7.72 9.07
C GLN A 128 22.95 6.28 8.86
N LEU A 129 22.20 5.45 8.13
CA LEU A 129 22.60 4.08 7.80
C LEU A 129 23.82 4.06 6.88
N ILE A 130 23.87 4.97 5.90
CA ILE A 130 24.99 5.13 4.98
C ILE A 130 26.25 5.58 5.73
N GLU A 131 26.16 6.64 6.52
CA GLU A 131 27.28 7.20 7.29
C GLU A 131 27.89 6.19 8.25
N ASN A 132 27.08 5.29 8.82
CA ASN A 132 27.52 4.25 9.72
C ASN A 132 27.94 2.95 9.00
N GLY A 133 27.89 2.91 7.65
CA GLY A 133 28.24 1.73 6.86
C GLY A 133 27.39 0.50 7.17
N MET A 134 26.10 0.70 7.46
CA MET A 134 25.18 -0.33 7.90
C MET A 134 24.40 -0.98 6.75
N ILE A 135 24.46 -0.44 5.54
CA ILE A 135 23.77 -0.93 4.35
C ILE A 135 24.71 -1.07 3.17
N GLU A 136 24.33 -1.91 2.23
CA GLU A 136 25.12 -2.28 1.05
C GLU A 136 24.89 -1.35 -0.14
N ASP A 137 25.89 -1.28 -1.02
CA ASP A 137 25.80 -0.67 -2.34
C ASP A 137 25.00 -1.59 -3.29
N LEU A 138 23.83 -1.14 -3.70
CA LEU A 138 22.91 -1.88 -4.56
C LEU A 138 23.12 -1.65 -6.06
N THR A 139 24.15 -0.88 -6.46
CA THR A 139 24.38 -0.48 -7.86
C THR A 139 24.43 -1.67 -8.82
N ASP A 140 25.21 -2.69 -8.47
CA ASP A 140 25.32 -3.89 -9.30
C ASP A 140 24.02 -4.69 -9.34
N SER A 141 23.33 -4.81 -8.22
CA SER A 141 22.03 -5.49 -8.13
C SER A 141 20.98 -4.76 -8.94
N TYR A 142 20.94 -3.43 -8.87
CA TYR A 142 20.05 -2.61 -9.69
C TYR A 142 20.33 -2.80 -11.18
N ASN A 143 21.57 -2.72 -11.59
CA ASN A 143 21.94 -2.81 -13.00
C ASN A 143 21.70 -4.20 -13.60
N ASN A 144 21.96 -5.26 -12.85
CA ASN A 144 21.98 -6.63 -13.36
C ASN A 144 20.68 -7.40 -13.06
N CYS A 145 20.04 -7.16 -11.91
CA CYS A 145 18.90 -7.99 -11.47
C CYS A 145 17.54 -7.33 -11.71
N LEU A 146 17.45 -6.00 -11.85
CA LEU A 146 16.18 -5.38 -12.20
C LEU A 146 15.83 -5.61 -13.66
N THR A 147 14.54 -5.93 -13.88
CA THR A 147 14.01 -6.02 -15.25
C THR A 147 13.90 -4.65 -15.91
N ASP A 148 13.92 -4.62 -17.23
CA ASP A 148 13.72 -3.37 -18.00
C ASP A 148 12.40 -2.68 -17.66
N ARG A 149 11.35 -3.46 -17.33
CA ARG A 149 10.07 -2.94 -16.89
C ARG A 149 10.21 -2.11 -15.60
N ILE A 150 10.87 -2.63 -14.58
CA ILE A 150 11.08 -1.92 -13.31
C ILE A 150 11.97 -0.70 -13.52
N LYS A 151 13.06 -0.81 -14.31
CA LYS A 151 13.90 0.34 -14.67
C LYS A 151 13.12 1.43 -15.39
N SER A 152 12.21 1.06 -16.30
CA SER A 152 11.34 2.01 -16.99
C SER A 152 10.34 2.69 -16.04
N MET A 153 9.84 1.98 -15.03
CA MET A 153 8.99 2.57 -13.99
C MET A 153 9.76 3.63 -13.20
N TYR A 154 10.96 3.32 -12.71
CA TYR A 154 11.79 4.33 -12.03
C TYR A 154 12.12 5.53 -12.94
N ALA A 155 12.46 5.27 -14.19
CA ALA A 155 12.75 6.33 -15.16
C ALA A 155 11.55 7.24 -15.45
N SER A 156 10.32 6.77 -15.29
CA SER A 156 9.10 7.58 -15.51
C SER A 156 8.93 8.70 -14.47
N TYR A 157 9.57 8.59 -13.30
CA TYR A 157 9.59 9.65 -12.28
C TYR A 157 10.68 10.73 -12.51
N GLY A 158 11.44 10.61 -13.60
CA GLY A 158 12.61 11.48 -13.83
C GLY A 158 13.81 11.08 -12.97
N SER A 159 14.84 11.97 -12.89
CA SER A 159 16.03 11.67 -12.10
C SER A 159 15.83 11.84 -10.60
N ALA A 160 14.93 12.72 -10.18
CA ALA A 160 14.79 13.12 -8.78
C ALA A 160 14.57 11.94 -7.81
N LEU A 161 13.79 10.94 -8.22
CA LEU A 161 13.52 9.77 -7.41
C LEU A 161 14.79 8.96 -7.12
N MET A 162 15.61 8.72 -8.14
CA MET A 162 16.86 7.98 -7.98
C MET A 162 17.97 8.82 -7.34
N ASP A 163 17.95 10.14 -7.53
CA ASP A 163 18.90 11.07 -6.90
C ASP A 163 18.76 11.04 -5.36
N MET A 164 17.57 10.83 -4.83
CA MET A 164 17.30 10.72 -3.38
C MET A 164 17.99 9.52 -2.72
N VAL A 165 18.30 8.47 -3.46
CA VAL A 165 18.90 7.22 -2.95
C VAL A 165 20.31 6.96 -3.48
N THR A 166 20.86 7.91 -4.26
CA THR A 166 22.19 7.79 -4.85
C THR A 166 23.19 8.70 -4.10
N TYR A 167 24.17 8.09 -3.49
CA TYR A 167 25.22 8.77 -2.70
C TYR A 167 26.60 8.39 -3.27
N ASP A 168 27.41 9.39 -3.59
CA ASP A 168 28.73 9.18 -4.20
C ASP A 168 28.72 8.28 -5.44
N GLY A 169 27.64 8.35 -6.23
CA GLY A 169 27.44 7.53 -7.44
C GLY A 169 27.00 6.09 -7.17
N LYS A 170 26.65 5.75 -5.93
CA LYS A 170 26.21 4.43 -5.50
C LYS A 170 24.72 4.47 -5.14
N ILE A 171 23.97 3.50 -5.61
CA ILE A 171 22.57 3.31 -5.24
C ILE A 171 22.53 2.61 -3.88
N MET A 172 22.13 3.34 -2.84
CA MET A 172 22.15 2.85 -1.45
C MET A 172 20.80 2.31 -0.97
N ALA A 173 19.73 2.59 -1.70
CA ALA A 173 18.39 2.04 -1.44
C ALA A 173 17.59 1.95 -2.74
N LEU A 174 16.48 1.22 -2.73
CA LEU A 174 15.48 1.26 -3.78
C LEU A 174 14.30 2.07 -3.27
N PRO A 175 13.93 3.17 -3.95
CA PRO A 175 12.78 3.97 -3.52
C PRO A 175 11.49 3.18 -3.70
N GLU A 176 10.62 3.25 -2.71
CA GLU A 176 9.24 2.79 -2.85
C GLU A 176 8.51 3.75 -3.79
N THR A 177 7.83 3.19 -4.78
CA THR A 177 6.99 3.96 -5.69
C THR A 177 5.54 3.71 -5.36
N ASN A 178 4.78 4.76 -5.14
CA ASN A 178 3.36 4.63 -4.94
C ASN A 178 2.66 4.47 -6.29
N ILE A 179 2.11 3.30 -6.55
CA ILE A 179 1.31 3.07 -7.76
C ILE A 179 -0.08 3.70 -7.66
N THR A 180 -0.42 4.23 -6.49
CA THR A 180 -1.69 4.93 -6.24
C THR A 180 -1.61 6.44 -6.46
N ASP A 181 -0.50 6.98 -7.01
CA ASP A 181 -0.38 8.37 -7.44
C ASP A 181 -1.28 8.66 -8.67
N GLY A 182 -2.46 8.10 -8.65
CA GLY A 182 -3.52 8.40 -9.59
C GLY A 182 -4.21 9.71 -9.23
N PRO A 183 -4.99 10.27 -10.16
CA PRO A 183 -5.82 11.42 -9.85
C PRO A 183 -6.81 11.05 -8.77
N ASN A 184 -7.08 11.99 -7.87
CA ASN A 184 -8.17 11.87 -6.94
C ASN A 184 -9.49 11.82 -7.71
N LEU A 185 -10.29 10.79 -7.50
CA LEU A 185 -11.54 10.53 -8.23
C LEU A 185 -12.74 10.81 -7.33
N VAL A 186 -13.89 11.03 -7.96
CA VAL A 186 -15.18 10.98 -7.26
C VAL A 186 -15.81 9.60 -7.51
N TRP A 187 -16.19 8.95 -6.42
CA TRP A 187 -16.91 7.68 -6.44
C TRP A 187 -18.37 7.92 -6.10
N LEU A 188 -19.26 7.46 -7.00
CA LEU A 188 -20.71 7.64 -6.88
C LEU A 188 -21.43 6.31 -7.13
N ARG A 189 -22.43 5.99 -6.33
CA ARG A 189 -23.31 4.84 -6.52
C ARG A 189 -24.12 4.99 -7.82
N LYS A 190 -23.68 4.29 -8.85
CA LYS A 190 -24.30 4.33 -10.18
C LYS A 190 -25.76 3.89 -10.17
N ASP A 191 -26.07 2.84 -9.41
CA ASP A 191 -27.42 2.32 -9.26
C ASP A 191 -28.36 3.35 -8.63
N TRP A 192 -27.89 4.15 -7.66
CA TRP A 192 -28.67 5.24 -7.09
C TRP A 192 -28.88 6.37 -8.09
N MET A 193 -27.83 6.72 -8.83
CA MET A 193 -27.94 7.72 -9.90
C MET A 193 -28.99 7.31 -10.94
N ASP A 194 -28.99 6.04 -11.37
CA ASP A 194 -29.92 5.53 -12.36
C ASP A 194 -31.38 5.56 -11.87
N ILE A 195 -31.62 5.15 -10.63
CA ILE A 195 -32.95 5.18 -10.02
C ILE A 195 -33.47 6.61 -9.88
N LEU A 196 -32.59 7.56 -9.53
CA LEU A 196 -32.92 8.96 -9.35
C LEU A 196 -32.91 9.77 -10.64
N GLY A 197 -32.50 9.16 -11.77
CA GLY A 197 -32.41 9.82 -13.07
C GLY A 197 -31.34 10.92 -13.12
N LEU A 198 -30.26 10.79 -12.33
CA LEU A 198 -29.19 11.76 -12.25
C LEU A 198 -28.13 11.54 -13.36
N SER A 199 -27.62 12.64 -13.90
CA SER A 199 -26.56 12.62 -14.91
C SER A 199 -25.17 12.59 -14.25
N GLU A 200 -24.15 12.19 -15.03
CA GLU A 200 -22.76 12.24 -14.62
C GLU A 200 -22.33 13.69 -14.28
N PRO A 201 -21.62 13.90 -13.16
CA PRO A 201 -21.18 15.22 -12.75
C PRO A 201 -20.05 15.73 -13.66
N ARG A 202 -19.96 17.05 -13.79
CA ARG A 202 -18.84 17.74 -14.48
C ARG A 202 -18.16 18.77 -13.59
N THR A 203 -18.78 19.15 -12.52
CA THR A 203 -18.30 20.13 -11.55
C THR A 203 -18.46 19.61 -10.12
N VAL A 204 -17.78 20.24 -9.17
CA VAL A 204 -17.97 19.95 -7.74
C VAL A 204 -19.42 20.22 -7.32
N ASP A 205 -20.03 21.27 -7.86
CA ASP A 205 -21.44 21.57 -7.57
C ASP A 205 -22.39 20.49 -8.08
N ASP A 206 -22.11 19.86 -9.22
CA ASP A 206 -22.88 18.71 -9.69
C ASP A 206 -22.75 17.53 -8.72
N VAL A 207 -21.55 17.25 -8.23
CA VAL A 207 -21.33 16.20 -7.22
C VAL A 207 -22.13 16.51 -5.96
N VAL A 208 -22.03 17.73 -5.44
CA VAL A 208 -22.79 18.16 -4.25
C VAL A 208 -24.29 18.00 -4.46
N ASN A 209 -24.81 18.35 -5.64
CA ASN A 209 -26.22 18.15 -5.97
C ASN A 209 -26.63 16.67 -5.99
N ILE A 210 -25.79 15.81 -6.54
CA ILE A 210 -26.00 14.35 -6.51
C ILE A 210 -26.04 13.86 -5.07
N VAL A 211 -25.10 14.28 -4.24
CA VAL A 211 -25.05 13.90 -2.80
C VAL A 211 -26.32 14.36 -2.07
N ARG A 212 -26.85 15.55 -2.35
CA ARG A 212 -28.13 16.00 -1.78
C ARG A 212 -29.29 15.06 -2.11
N HIS A 213 -29.34 14.54 -3.34
CA HIS A 213 -30.34 13.55 -3.72
C HIS A 213 -30.11 12.21 -3.00
N PHE A 214 -28.86 11.78 -2.86
CA PHE A 214 -28.53 10.54 -2.15
C PHE A 214 -28.94 10.57 -0.68
N ILE A 215 -28.71 11.69 0.02
CA ILE A 215 -29.11 11.85 1.43
C ILE A 215 -30.64 11.70 1.62
N THR A 216 -31.41 12.14 0.64
CA THR A 216 -32.87 12.03 0.69
C THR A 216 -33.41 10.71 0.18
N TYR A 217 -32.54 9.88 -0.42
CA TYR A 217 -32.92 8.60 -0.99
C TYR A 217 -32.63 7.45 0.00
N ASP A 218 -33.68 6.79 0.45
CA ASP A 218 -33.58 5.58 1.26
C ASP A 218 -33.34 4.36 0.35
N SER A 219 -32.08 4.08 0.05
CA SER A 219 -31.66 3.08 -0.95
C SER A 219 -31.93 1.63 -0.56
N GLY A 220 -32.19 1.36 0.70
CA GLY A 220 -32.13 -0.02 1.16
C GLY A 220 -33.23 -0.42 2.15
N ASN A 221 -34.26 0.36 2.34
CA ASN A 221 -35.13 0.12 3.48
C ASN A 221 -34.35 0.13 4.81
N ASN A 222 -33.26 0.93 4.85
CA ASN A 222 -32.36 1.03 6.00
C ASN A 222 -33.03 1.67 7.22
N GLY A 223 -34.35 1.98 7.07
CA GLY A 223 -35.14 2.67 8.04
C GLY A 223 -34.94 4.18 7.98
N VAL A 224 -35.99 4.86 8.25
CA VAL A 224 -35.99 6.29 8.56
C VAL A 224 -35.56 6.39 10.02
N ALA A 225 -34.65 7.29 10.36
CA ALA A 225 -34.32 7.55 11.76
C ALA A 225 -35.62 7.94 12.53
N GLU A 226 -35.61 7.83 13.87
CA GLU A 226 -36.79 8.13 14.71
C GLU A 226 -37.38 9.54 14.48
N ASP A 227 -36.53 10.47 13.97
CA ASP A 227 -36.92 11.85 13.62
C ASP A 227 -37.49 12.00 12.19
N GLY A 228 -37.57 10.90 11.43
CA GLY A 228 -38.06 10.90 10.04
C GLY A 228 -37.03 11.24 9.00
N SER A 229 -35.72 11.39 9.36
CA SER A 229 -34.63 11.60 8.43
C SER A 229 -34.12 10.28 7.84
N SER A 230 -33.52 10.33 6.65
CA SER A 230 -32.81 9.20 6.07
C SER A 230 -31.55 8.89 6.87
N ASN A 231 -31.23 7.60 7.05
CA ASN A 231 -29.95 7.17 7.62
C ASN A 231 -28.77 7.27 6.62
N THR A 232 -29.03 7.73 5.39
CA THR A 232 -28.00 7.90 4.37
C THR A 232 -27.10 9.08 4.72
N VAL A 233 -25.82 8.80 4.82
CA VAL A 233 -24.77 9.80 5.04
C VAL A 233 -24.36 10.40 3.70
N GLY A 234 -24.02 11.66 3.68
CA GLY A 234 -23.50 12.34 2.49
C GLY A 234 -22.07 11.96 2.15
N LEU A 235 -21.22 12.94 1.87
CA LEU A 235 -19.79 12.71 1.68
C LEU A 235 -19.15 12.27 3.00
N VAL A 236 -18.55 11.10 3.00
CA VAL A 236 -17.70 10.64 4.11
C VAL A 236 -16.33 11.26 3.98
N VAL A 237 -15.73 11.63 5.11
CA VAL A 237 -14.48 12.38 5.18
C VAL A 237 -13.62 11.83 6.31
N ASP A 238 -12.32 11.63 6.03
CA ASP A 238 -11.33 11.36 7.06
C ASP A 238 -11.03 12.60 7.90
N THR A 239 -10.64 12.41 9.13
CA THR A 239 -10.32 13.49 10.09
C THR A 239 -9.19 14.42 9.63
N SER A 240 -8.32 13.96 8.72
CA SER A 240 -7.23 14.74 8.14
C SER A 240 -7.72 15.82 7.17
N VAL A 241 -8.92 15.67 6.60
CA VAL A 241 -9.62 16.55 5.66
C VAL A 241 -8.89 16.75 4.33
N ALA A 242 -7.58 16.96 4.35
CA ALA A 242 -6.73 17.16 3.16
C ALA A 242 -5.46 16.30 3.23
N GLY A 243 -4.97 15.87 2.08
CA GLY A 243 -3.76 15.05 1.94
C GLY A 243 -2.48 15.74 2.38
N GLU A 244 -1.47 14.93 2.69
CA GLU A 244 -0.14 15.40 3.02
C GLU A 244 0.70 15.62 1.75
N CYS A 245 1.35 16.77 1.64
CA CYS A 245 2.28 17.08 0.54
C CYS A 245 1.69 16.84 -0.88
N GLY A 246 0.38 17.01 -1.06
CA GLY A 246 -0.29 16.79 -2.33
C GLY A 246 -0.66 15.34 -2.62
N TYR A 247 -0.33 14.41 -1.75
CA TYR A 247 -0.79 13.04 -1.86
C TYR A 247 -2.21 12.92 -1.34
N SER A 248 -3.11 12.42 -2.20
CA SER A 248 -4.47 12.13 -1.82
C SER A 248 -4.59 10.67 -1.36
N SER A 249 -5.37 10.47 -0.32
CA SER A 249 -5.83 9.14 0.09
C SER A 249 -7.35 9.11 0.08
N GLU A 250 -7.92 7.95 0.38
CA GLU A 250 -9.36 7.82 0.42
C GLU A 250 -9.97 8.79 1.46
N PHE A 251 -11.15 9.28 1.13
CA PHE A 251 -12.01 10.09 2.01
C PHE A 251 -11.48 11.50 2.33
N LEU A 252 -10.64 12.07 1.45
CA LEU A 252 -10.15 13.44 1.59
C LEU A 252 -10.88 14.42 0.66
N LEU A 253 -10.87 15.70 1.01
CA LEU A 253 -11.58 16.76 0.28
C LEU A 253 -10.68 17.54 -0.70
N ASP A 254 -9.53 16.95 -1.11
CA ASP A 254 -8.56 17.62 -1.99
C ASP A 254 -9.19 18.09 -3.31
N ILE A 255 -10.18 17.37 -3.85
CA ILE A 255 -10.91 17.78 -5.05
C ILE A 255 -11.67 19.10 -4.80
N ILE A 256 -12.27 19.26 -3.62
CA ILE A 256 -12.96 20.51 -3.26
C ILE A 256 -11.93 21.63 -3.10
N PHE A 257 -10.83 21.40 -2.40
CA PHE A 257 -9.76 22.41 -2.28
C PHE A 257 -9.23 22.81 -3.66
N ALA A 258 -8.92 21.86 -4.52
CA ALA A 258 -8.41 22.12 -5.87
C ALA A 258 -9.38 22.93 -6.74
N SER A 259 -10.70 22.79 -6.54
CA SER A 259 -11.69 23.59 -7.25
C SER A 259 -11.65 25.09 -6.91
N PHE A 260 -11.00 25.44 -5.80
CA PHE A 260 -10.71 26.81 -5.37
C PHE A 260 -9.24 27.21 -5.64
N ASN A 261 -8.46 26.44 -6.38
CA ASN A 261 -7.01 26.57 -6.52
C ASN A 261 -6.27 26.55 -5.17
N ALA A 262 -6.81 25.86 -4.18
CA ALA A 262 -6.23 25.70 -2.86
C ALA A 262 -5.48 24.38 -2.77
N TYR A 263 -4.27 24.43 -2.20
CA TYR A 263 -3.40 23.27 -2.02
C TYR A 263 -2.87 23.24 -0.58
N PRO A 264 -3.72 22.86 0.39
CA PRO A 264 -3.32 22.83 1.80
C PRO A 264 -2.17 21.85 2.04
N LYS A 265 -1.38 22.12 3.09
CA LYS A 265 -0.20 21.33 3.49
C LYS A 265 0.94 21.27 2.45
N GLN A 266 0.88 22.06 1.39
CA GLN A 266 1.91 22.16 0.35
C GLN A 266 2.58 23.53 0.36
N TRP A 267 3.85 23.56 -0.06
CA TRP A 267 4.54 24.80 -0.42
C TRP A 267 4.34 25.03 -1.90
N ILE A 268 3.74 26.16 -2.25
CA ILE A 268 3.37 26.50 -3.63
C ILE A 268 3.97 27.85 -4.02
N GLU A 269 4.24 28.05 -5.30
CA GLU A 269 4.59 29.35 -5.85
C GLU A 269 3.31 30.12 -6.18
N ASN A 270 3.17 31.32 -5.64
CA ASN A 270 2.06 32.21 -5.94
C ASN A 270 2.28 32.99 -7.24
N ASP A 271 1.31 33.78 -7.66
CA ASP A 271 1.37 34.58 -8.88
C ASP A 271 2.52 35.61 -8.90
N ASP A 272 3.03 36.01 -7.76
CA ASP A 272 4.17 36.91 -7.58
C ASP A 272 5.52 36.17 -7.59
N GLY A 273 5.56 34.86 -7.81
CA GLY A 273 6.77 34.06 -7.79
C GLY A 273 7.33 33.79 -6.40
N GLN A 274 6.53 33.98 -5.34
CA GLN A 274 6.92 33.73 -3.96
C GLN A 274 6.46 32.34 -3.51
N ILE A 275 7.31 31.67 -2.75
CA ILE A 275 6.94 30.40 -2.12
C ILE A 275 6.11 30.68 -0.86
N VAL A 276 4.89 30.18 -0.85
CA VAL A 276 3.92 30.34 0.25
C VAL A 276 3.40 28.99 0.71
N TYR A 277 3.00 28.91 1.97
CA TYR A 277 2.39 27.71 2.49
C TYR A 277 0.89 27.67 2.14
N GLY A 278 0.46 26.70 1.35
CA GLY A 278 -0.88 26.64 0.77
C GLY A 278 -2.04 26.59 1.77
N SER A 279 -1.79 26.17 3.01
CA SER A 279 -2.84 26.14 4.05
C SER A 279 -3.24 27.53 4.59
N VAL A 280 -2.47 28.57 4.30
CA VAL A 280 -2.72 29.92 4.84
C VAL A 280 -3.06 30.96 3.75
N THR A 281 -3.39 30.47 2.56
CA THR A 281 -3.79 31.33 1.43
C THR A 281 -5.26 31.71 1.51
N ASP A 282 -5.67 32.75 0.80
CA ASP A 282 -7.08 33.14 0.70
C ASP A 282 -7.91 32.09 -0.02
N GLU A 283 -7.33 31.39 -0.98
CA GLU A 283 -7.95 30.26 -1.69
C GLU A 283 -8.31 29.12 -0.72
N ALA A 284 -7.38 28.78 0.17
CA ALA A 284 -7.63 27.76 1.20
C ALA A 284 -8.73 28.20 2.18
N LYS A 285 -8.76 29.47 2.55
CA LYS A 285 -9.82 30.02 3.38
C LYS A 285 -11.19 29.92 2.68
N ASN A 286 -11.27 30.31 1.40
CA ASN A 286 -12.50 30.25 0.61
C ASN A 286 -13.02 28.80 0.47
N ALA A 287 -12.09 27.86 0.24
CA ALA A 287 -12.42 26.42 0.19
C ALA A 287 -12.97 25.93 1.55
N LEU A 288 -12.35 26.33 2.66
CA LEU A 288 -12.83 25.98 4.01
C LEU A 288 -14.18 26.61 4.33
N GLU A 289 -14.45 27.82 3.87
CA GLU A 289 -15.79 28.44 4.02
C GLU A 289 -16.85 27.61 3.28
N TYR A 290 -16.56 27.15 2.06
CA TYR A 290 -17.45 26.27 1.30
C TYR A 290 -17.63 24.92 1.98
N ILE A 291 -16.54 24.27 2.43
CA ILE A 291 -16.58 23.02 3.18
C ILE A 291 -17.42 23.16 4.45
N ASN A 292 -17.28 24.27 5.19
CA ASN A 292 -18.10 24.55 6.36
C ASN A 292 -19.57 24.74 6.02
N GLN A 293 -19.90 25.35 4.87
CA GLN A 293 -21.27 25.39 4.39
C GLN A 293 -21.83 23.99 4.13
N LEU A 294 -21.07 23.13 3.41
CA LEU A 294 -21.49 21.75 3.14
C LEU A 294 -21.66 20.92 4.42
N TYR A 295 -20.83 21.14 5.42
CA TYR A 295 -20.98 20.54 6.74
C TYR A 295 -22.27 20.97 7.42
N ASN A 296 -22.59 22.26 7.44
CA ASN A 296 -23.81 22.79 8.03
C ASN A 296 -25.08 22.32 7.28
N GLU A 297 -24.98 22.11 5.97
CA GLU A 297 -26.04 21.53 5.13
C GLU A 297 -26.16 20.00 5.27
N LYS A 298 -25.31 19.35 6.07
CA LYS A 298 -25.22 17.89 6.24
C LYS A 298 -24.85 17.14 4.94
N ILE A 299 -24.24 17.82 3.98
CA ILE A 299 -23.66 17.20 2.78
C ILE A 299 -22.42 16.41 3.17
N ILE A 300 -21.58 16.96 4.04
CA ILE A 300 -20.47 16.25 4.68
C ILE A 300 -21.02 15.55 5.93
N ASP A 301 -20.57 14.33 6.17
CA ASP A 301 -20.90 13.55 7.38
C ASP A 301 -20.60 14.39 8.64
N ASN A 302 -21.64 14.68 9.41
CA ASN A 302 -21.48 15.51 10.60
C ASN A 302 -20.69 14.83 11.73
N ASP A 303 -20.58 13.51 11.67
CA ASP A 303 -19.84 12.70 12.62
C ASP A 303 -18.41 12.38 12.16
N PHE A 304 -17.92 13.01 11.08
CA PHE A 304 -16.62 12.66 10.45
C PHE A 304 -15.46 12.66 11.44
N LEU A 305 -15.44 13.56 12.44
CA LEU A 305 -14.42 13.61 13.47
C LEU A 305 -14.40 12.39 14.40
N LEU A 306 -15.47 11.60 14.40
CA LEU A 306 -15.62 10.39 15.22
C LEU A 306 -15.44 9.11 14.39
N ARG A 307 -15.35 9.24 13.07
CA ARG A 307 -15.19 8.10 12.16
C ARG A 307 -13.76 7.63 12.09
N THR A 308 -13.59 6.32 12.10
CA THR A 308 -12.36 5.67 11.65
C THR A 308 -12.53 5.22 10.20
N SER A 309 -11.45 4.95 9.48
CA SER A 309 -11.53 4.40 8.11
C SER A 309 -12.37 3.12 8.06
N THR A 310 -12.31 2.28 9.09
CA THR A 310 -13.17 1.08 9.20
C THR A 310 -14.66 1.46 9.26
N ASN A 311 -15.04 2.45 10.07
CA ASN A 311 -16.45 2.89 10.15
C ASN A 311 -16.92 3.49 8.83
N ILE A 312 -16.05 4.19 8.09
CA ILE A 312 -16.39 4.73 6.77
C ILE A 312 -16.64 3.58 5.77
N CYS A 313 -15.76 2.58 5.74
CA CYS A 313 -15.94 1.40 4.90
C CYS A 313 -17.26 0.67 5.24
N GLU A 314 -17.59 0.50 6.52
CA GLU A 314 -18.86 -0.10 6.97
C GLU A 314 -20.09 0.68 6.48
N LEU A 315 -20.04 2.03 6.46
CA LEU A 315 -21.12 2.84 5.90
C LEU A 315 -21.34 2.58 4.41
N ILE A 316 -20.24 2.47 3.65
CA ILE A 316 -20.28 2.21 2.20
C ILE A 316 -20.80 0.79 1.94
N GLU A 317 -20.24 -0.22 2.62
CA GLU A 317 -20.60 -1.63 2.46
C GLU A 317 -22.07 -1.90 2.82
N ASN A 318 -22.59 -1.24 3.85
CA ASN A 318 -23.98 -1.35 4.27
C ASN A 318 -24.96 -0.49 3.45
N GLY A 319 -24.47 0.22 2.41
CA GLY A 319 -25.31 1.06 1.57
C GLY A 319 -25.85 2.30 2.27
N LEU A 320 -25.18 2.78 3.30
CA LEU A 320 -25.53 4.00 4.04
C LEU A 320 -24.79 5.24 3.51
N CYS A 321 -23.80 5.06 2.61
CA CYS A 321 -23.11 6.13 1.92
C CYS A 321 -22.98 5.78 0.44
N GLY A 322 -23.30 6.74 -0.43
CA GLY A 322 -23.26 6.58 -1.88
C GLY A 322 -22.15 7.36 -2.59
N SER A 323 -21.32 8.09 -1.84
CA SER A 323 -20.34 9.01 -2.43
C SER A 323 -19.11 9.24 -1.55
N PHE A 324 -17.95 9.26 -2.17
CA PHE A 324 -16.68 9.65 -1.54
C PHE A 324 -15.66 10.10 -2.59
N PHE A 325 -14.58 10.72 -2.13
CA PHE A 325 -13.39 11.01 -2.94
C PHE A 325 -12.27 10.05 -2.59
N GLY A 326 -11.45 9.67 -3.58
CA GLY A 326 -10.28 8.81 -3.37
C GLY A 326 -9.60 8.44 -4.67
N PRO A 327 -8.36 7.93 -4.63
CA PRO A 327 -7.61 7.47 -5.80
C PRO A 327 -8.21 6.21 -6.42
#